data_e3a4e31d18982a883aa5f8bd3ecd3da3
#
_entry.id   e3a4e31d18982a883aa5f8bd3ecd3da3
#
_cell.length_a   1.000
_cell.length_b   1.000
_cell.length_c   1.000
_cell.angle_alpha   90.00
_cell.angle_beta   90.00
_cell.angle_gamma   90.00
#
_symmetry.space_group_name_H-M   'P 1'
#
loop_
_entity.id
_entity.type
_entity.pdbx_description
1 polymer ?
#
loop_
_entity_poly.entity_id
_entity_poly.type
_entity_poly.pdbx_seq_one_letter_code
_entity_poly.pdbx_strand_id
1 'polypeptide(L)'
;ELHQVPYQGTELENLGKGDGYCRRQVEGWDARFEKAKTINVPSFKYVRKWLKDNIPADSKTCVIHNDWRFDNVILDPNHPTQIIGVLDWEMATLGDPLMDLGSALAYWVEESDSALFKATRRQPTNLKGMFTRKEVVDYYLEKTGLEVENWTFYEVFGIFRLAVIAQ
;
A
#
# COMPACT_ATOMS: atom_id res chain seq x y z
N GLU A 1 2.30 -12.81 7.28
CA GLU A 1 1.86 -13.01 8.69
C GLU A 1 0.76 -12.01 9.09
N LEU A 2 0.96 -10.67 8.99
CA LEU A 2 -0.04 -9.67 9.39
C LEU A 2 -1.43 -9.95 8.77
N HIS A 3 -1.50 -10.11 7.46
CA HIS A 3 -2.75 -10.34 6.74
C HIS A 3 -3.40 -11.72 6.99
N GLN A 4 -2.82 -12.52 7.88
CA GLN A 4 -3.33 -13.81 8.32
C GLN A 4 -3.76 -13.81 9.80
N VAL A 5 -3.64 -12.66 10.48
CA VAL A 5 -4.07 -12.52 11.87
C VAL A 5 -5.58 -12.75 11.95
N PRO A 6 -6.03 -13.68 12.81
CA PRO A 6 -7.46 -13.88 13.05
C PRO A 6 -8.04 -12.64 13.73
N TYR A 7 -9.05 -12.04 13.14
CA TYR A 7 -9.70 -10.87 13.69
C TYR A 7 -11.16 -11.14 14.12
N GLN A 8 -11.80 -12.14 13.49
CA GLN A 8 -13.19 -12.50 13.77
C GLN A 8 -13.33 -13.05 15.19
N GLY A 9 -14.34 -12.57 15.91
CA GLY A 9 -14.57 -12.93 17.30
C GLY A 9 -13.59 -12.28 18.30
N THR A 10 -12.81 -11.29 17.85
CA THR A 10 -11.89 -10.51 18.69
C THR A 10 -12.23 -9.01 18.67
N GLU A 11 -11.59 -8.22 19.51
CA GLU A 11 -11.73 -6.75 19.49
C GLU A 11 -11.29 -6.12 18.16
N LEU A 12 -10.46 -6.82 17.37
CA LEU A 12 -9.99 -6.38 16.06
C LEU A 12 -11.13 -6.26 15.02
N GLU A 13 -12.28 -6.89 15.23
CA GLU A 13 -13.47 -6.69 14.38
C GLU A 13 -13.92 -5.22 14.33
N ASN A 14 -13.60 -4.46 15.36
CA ASN A 14 -13.97 -3.05 15.47
C ASN A 14 -12.97 -2.09 14.81
N LEU A 15 -11.85 -2.58 14.25
CA LEU A 15 -10.83 -1.75 13.63
C LEU A 15 -11.31 -1.05 12.34
N GLY A 16 -12.37 -1.55 11.70
CA GLY A 16 -12.82 -0.96 10.44
C GLY A 16 -14.13 -1.55 9.92
N LYS A 17 -14.55 -1.07 8.76
CA LYS A 17 -15.83 -1.44 8.15
C LYS A 17 -15.77 -2.76 7.35
N GLY A 18 -14.58 -3.36 7.17
CA GLY A 18 -14.42 -4.57 6.36
C GLY A 18 -14.75 -4.35 4.88
N ASP A 19 -15.67 -5.14 4.35
CA ASP A 19 -16.02 -5.22 2.92
C ASP A 19 -16.29 -3.88 2.23
N GLY A 20 -15.97 -3.82 0.92
CA GLY A 20 -16.07 -2.60 0.11
C GLY A 20 -14.90 -1.64 0.33
N TYR A 21 -13.79 -2.14 0.85
CA TYR A 21 -12.61 -1.33 1.16
C TYR A 21 -12.03 -0.64 -0.06
N CYS A 22 -11.79 -1.36 -1.17
CA CYS A 22 -11.23 -0.81 -2.41
C CYS A 22 -12.03 0.42 -2.89
N ARG A 23 -13.36 0.30 -2.95
CA ARG A 23 -14.25 1.39 -3.37
C ARG A 23 -14.15 2.59 -2.43
N ARG A 24 -14.27 2.36 -1.14
CA ARG A 24 -14.19 3.44 -0.14
C ARG A 24 -12.86 4.18 -0.19
N GLN A 25 -11.77 3.47 -0.45
CA GLN A 25 -10.45 4.10 -0.55
C GLN A 25 -10.33 4.95 -1.80
N VAL A 26 -10.74 4.47 -2.97
CA VAL A 26 -10.70 5.26 -4.21
C VAL A 26 -11.54 6.53 -4.07
N GLU A 27 -12.78 6.42 -3.60
CA GLU A 27 -13.69 7.55 -3.41
C GLU A 27 -13.17 8.53 -2.33
N GLY A 28 -12.64 8.00 -1.22
CA GLY A 28 -12.10 8.79 -0.14
C GLY A 28 -10.87 9.59 -0.53
N TRP A 29 -9.91 8.98 -1.26
CA TRP A 29 -8.70 9.66 -1.71
C TRP A 29 -8.98 10.64 -2.84
N ASP A 30 -9.95 10.36 -3.72
CA ASP A 30 -10.44 11.30 -4.71
C ASP A 30 -11.03 12.56 -4.05
N ALA A 31 -11.86 12.38 -3.01
CA ALA A 31 -12.42 13.50 -2.26
C ALA A 31 -11.36 14.30 -1.49
N ARG A 32 -10.34 13.63 -0.93
CA ARG A 32 -9.20 14.31 -0.27
C ARG A 32 -8.41 15.14 -1.28
N PHE A 33 -8.12 14.58 -2.46
CA PHE A 33 -7.46 15.32 -3.53
C PHE A 33 -8.23 16.59 -3.91
N GLU A 34 -9.55 16.50 -4.13
CA GLU A 34 -10.37 17.67 -4.47
C GLU A 34 -10.30 18.78 -3.41
N LYS A 35 -10.17 18.41 -2.14
CA LYS A 35 -10.06 19.39 -1.04
C LYS A 35 -8.65 19.96 -0.88
N ALA A 36 -7.62 19.18 -1.18
CA ALA A 36 -6.22 19.56 -0.97
C ALA A 36 -5.59 20.25 -2.19
N LYS A 37 -6.07 19.98 -3.41
CA LYS A 37 -5.45 20.46 -4.63
C LYS A 37 -5.30 21.97 -4.66
N THR A 38 -4.14 22.43 -5.07
CA THR A 38 -3.82 23.84 -5.32
C THR A 38 -3.77 24.11 -6.82
N ILE A 39 -3.74 25.40 -7.22
CA ILE A 39 -3.82 25.82 -8.63
C ILE A 39 -2.65 25.30 -9.50
N ASN A 40 -1.52 25.01 -8.86
CA ASN A 40 -0.28 24.57 -9.53
C ASN A 40 -0.16 23.03 -9.65
N VAL A 41 -1.15 22.27 -9.18
CA VAL A 41 -1.12 20.81 -9.20
C VAL A 41 -1.95 20.28 -10.38
N PRO A 42 -1.42 19.28 -11.13
CA PRO A 42 -2.19 18.61 -12.17
C PRO A 42 -3.50 18.03 -11.64
N SER A 43 -4.55 18.09 -12.44
CA SER A 43 -5.89 17.61 -12.02
C SER A 43 -5.98 16.10 -11.83
N PHE A 44 -5.01 15.33 -12.31
CA PHE A 44 -5.03 13.85 -12.38
C PHE A 44 -6.31 13.26 -12.96
N LYS A 45 -7.05 14.02 -13.77
CA LYS A 45 -8.39 13.67 -14.27
C LYS A 45 -8.46 12.27 -14.86
N TYR A 46 -7.46 11.88 -15.66
CA TYR A 46 -7.45 10.57 -16.31
C TYR A 46 -7.20 9.44 -15.32
N VAL A 47 -6.22 9.59 -14.42
CA VAL A 47 -5.89 8.60 -13.39
C VAL A 47 -7.08 8.40 -12.45
N ARG A 48 -7.67 9.48 -11.96
CA ARG A 48 -8.84 9.46 -11.06
C ARG A 48 -10.05 8.79 -11.70
N LYS A 49 -10.32 9.11 -13.00
CA LYS A 49 -11.38 8.43 -13.74
C LYS A 49 -11.07 6.94 -13.90
N TRP A 50 -9.87 6.60 -14.33
CA TRP A 50 -9.45 5.22 -14.54
C TRP A 50 -9.56 4.40 -13.25
N LEU A 51 -9.11 4.93 -12.11
CA LEU A 51 -9.25 4.26 -10.82
C LEU A 51 -10.72 3.97 -10.49
N LYS A 52 -11.63 4.92 -10.70
CA LYS A 52 -13.07 4.73 -10.47
C LYS A 52 -13.70 3.69 -11.38
N ASP A 53 -13.28 3.66 -12.64
CA ASP A 53 -13.81 2.73 -13.66
C ASP A 53 -13.29 1.30 -13.48
N ASN A 54 -12.17 1.11 -12.74
CA ASN A 54 -11.48 -0.17 -12.61
C ASN A 54 -11.41 -0.70 -11.16
N ILE A 55 -12.30 -0.23 -10.28
CA ILE A 55 -12.32 -0.70 -8.89
C ILE A 55 -12.60 -2.21 -8.85
N PRO A 56 -11.68 -3.04 -8.35
CA PRO A 56 -11.92 -4.47 -8.18
C PRO A 56 -12.86 -4.75 -7.01
N ALA A 57 -13.41 -5.94 -6.96
CA ALA A 57 -13.91 -6.49 -5.70
C ALA A 57 -12.74 -6.63 -4.71
N ASP A 58 -13.02 -6.50 -3.41
CA ASP A 58 -12.00 -6.77 -2.39
C ASP A 58 -11.53 -8.23 -2.52
N SER A 59 -10.22 -8.45 -2.52
CA SER A 59 -9.63 -9.79 -2.61
C SER A 59 -9.87 -10.59 -1.32
N LYS A 60 -9.79 -9.92 -0.19
CA LYS A 60 -10.00 -10.46 1.16
C LYS A 60 -10.16 -9.31 2.15
N THR A 61 -10.90 -9.55 3.23
CA THR A 61 -10.86 -8.67 4.41
C THR A 61 -9.90 -9.23 5.44
N CYS A 62 -8.93 -8.44 5.87
CA CYS A 62 -7.98 -8.78 6.93
C CYS A 62 -7.50 -7.52 7.67
N VAL A 63 -6.73 -7.70 8.74
CA VAL A 63 -6.02 -6.60 9.37
C VAL A 63 -4.92 -6.14 8.44
N ILE A 64 -4.89 -4.84 8.13
CA ILE A 64 -3.88 -4.19 7.29
C ILE A 64 -3.23 -3.05 8.07
N HIS A 65 -1.97 -2.74 7.71
CA HIS A 65 -1.20 -1.69 8.36
C HIS A 65 -1.45 -0.29 7.76
N ASN A 66 -1.63 -0.20 6.45
CA ASN A 66 -1.79 1.03 5.67
C ASN A 66 -0.57 1.97 5.59
N ASP A 67 0.49 1.70 6.33
CA ASP A 67 1.77 2.43 6.25
C ASP A 67 2.96 1.48 6.44
N TRP A 68 2.93 0.32 5.78
CA TRP A 68 4.01 -0.66 5.87
C TRP A 68 5.27 -0.15 5.18
N ARG A 69 6.32 0.09 5.99
CA ARG A 69 7.65 0.56 5.54
C ARG A 69 8.75 0.02 6.43
N PHE A 70 10.00 0.06 5.97
CA PHE A 70 11.14 -0.42 6.77
C PHE A 70 11.38 0.41 8.03
N ASP A 71 11.05 1.68 8.02
CA ASP A 71 11.15 2.55 9.19
C ASP A 71 10.06 2.30 10.24
N ASN A 72 9.03 1.52 9.90
CA ASN A 72 8.00 1.06 10.83
C ASN A 72 8.24 -0.36 11.36
N VAL A 73 9.44 -0.92 11.20
CA VAL A 73 9.79 -2.23 11.75
C VAL A 73 11.02 -2.18 12.63
N ILE A 74 11.06 -3.02 13.68
CA ILE A 74 12.21 -3.22 14.53
C ILE A 74 12.79 -4.59 14.21
N LEU A 75 14.07 -4.61 13.86
CA LEU A 75 14.81 -5.83 13.57
C LEU A 75 15.57 -6.31 14.81
N ASP A 76 15.73 -7.62 14.94
CA ASP A 76 16.58 -8.19 15.97
C ASP A 76 18.06 -7.79 15.69
N PRO A 77 18.77 -7.18 16.66
CA PRO A 77 20.15 -6.75 16.47
C PRO A 77 21.14 -7.89 16.21
N ASN A 78 20.82 -9.12 16.66
CA ASN A 78 21.64 -10.29 16.45
C ASN A 78 21.23 -11.08 15.19
N HIS A 79 20.00 -10.91 14.72
CA HIS A 79 19.42 -11.55 13.54
C HIS A 79 18.69 -10.52 12.69
N PRO A 80 19.40 -9.69 11.89
CA PRO A 80 18.82 -8.52 11.21
C PRO A 80 17.75 -8.83 10.13
N THR A 81 17.52 -10.10 9.85
CA THR A 81 16.42 -10.55 8.98
C THR A 81 15.14 -10.90 9.74
N GLN A 82 15.18 -10.84 11.07
CA GLN A 82 14.03 -11.12 11.93
C GLN A 82 13.39 -9.82 12.41
N ILE A 83 12.11 -9.65 12.10
CA ILE A 83 11.28 -8.57 12.63
C ILE A 83 10.84 -8.98 14.04
N ILE A 84 11.12 -8.14 15.04
CA ILE A 84 10.73 -8.34 16.44
C ILE A 84 9.69 -7.31 16.91
N GLY A 85 9.39 -6.30 16.10
CA GLY A 85 8.35 -5.32 16.39
C GLY A 85 7.88 -4.60 15.14
N VAL A 86 6.65 -4.17 15.16
CA VAL A 86 6.02 -3.32 14.14
C VAL A 86 5.47 -2.09 14.83
N LEU A 87 5.75 -0.92 14.28
CA LEU A 87 5.40 0.40 14.82
C LEU A 87 4.33 1.06 13.98
N ASP A 88 3.78 2.16 14.49
CA ASP A 88 2.92 3.11 13.78
C ASP A 88 1.60 2.51 13.26
N TRP A 89 0.86 1.91 14.19
CA TRP A 89 -0.42 1.25 13.92
C TRP A 89 -1.61 2.20 13.78
N GLU A 90 -1.41 3.51 13.82
CA GLU A 90 -2.51 4.50 13.81
C GLU A 90 -3.38 4.45 12.54
N MET A 91 -2.81 3.96 11.43
CA MET A 91 -3.51 3.78 10.16
C MET A 91 -4.12 2.38 9.99
N ALA A 92 -3.89 1.48 10.94
CA ALA A 92 -4.35 0.10 10.85
C ALA A 92 -5.88 0.01 10.81
N THR A 93 -6.38 -0.93 10.02
CA THR A 93 -7.82 -1.14 9.86
C THR A 93 -8.12 -2.53 9.31
N LEU A 94 -9.40 -2.86 9.16
CA LEU A 94 -9.83 -3.99 8.33
C LEU A 94 -9.94 -3.53 6.87
N GLY A 95 -9.23 -4.19 5.98
CA GLY A 95 -9.17 -3.82 4.56
C GLY A 95 -8.63 -4.91 3.66
N ASP A 96 -8.36 -4.52 2.42
CA ASP A 96 -7.84 -5.41 1.38
C ASP A 96 -6.31 -5.47 1.43
N PRO A 97 -5.70 -6.66 1.53
CA PRO A 97 -4.25 -6.82 1.63
C PRO A 97 -3.49 -6.38 0.38
N LEU A 98 -4.10 -6.44 -0.82
CA LEU A 98 -3.46 -5.98 -2.05
C LEU A 98 -3.43 -4.46 -2.12
N MET A 99 -4.41 -3.78 -1.52
CA MET A 99 -4.40 -2.32 -1.34
C MET A 99 -3.29 -1.88 -0.37
N ASP A 100 -3.06 -2.66 0.70
CA ASP A 100 -1.96 -2.42 1.65
C ASP A 100 -0.61 -2.58 0.96
N LEU A 101 -0.42 -3.69 0.24
CA LEU A 101 0.79 -3.96 -0.53
C LEU A 101 1.04 -2.87 -1.59
N GLY A 102 0.03 -2.48 -2.38
CA GLY A 102 0.15 -1.42 -3.38
C GLY A 102 0.54 -0.08 -2.76
N SER A 103 0.00 0.24 -1.58
CA SER A 103 0.35 1.44 -0.82
C SER A 103 1.80 1.40 -0.31
N ALA A 104 2.27 0.25 0.17
CA ALA A 104 3.66 0.05 0.59
C ALA A 104 4.64 0.19 -0.59
N LEU A 105 4.31 -0.42 -1.73
CA LEU A 105 5.14 -0.40 -2.93
C LEU A 105 5.19 0.97 -3.64
N ALA A 106 4.27 1.88 -3.36
CA ALA A 106 4.37 3.27 -3.82
C ALA A 106 5.62 4.00 -3.28
N TYR A 107 6.13 3.58 -2.13
CA TYR A 107 7.39 4.08 -1.55
C TYR A 107 8.62 3.28 -1.98
N TRP A 108 8.44 2.20 -2.73
CA TRP A 108 9.51 1.30 -3.15
C TRP A 108 10.21 1.82 -4.39
N VAL A 109 11.41 2.34 -4.23
CA VAL A 109 12.24 2.87 -5.31
C VAL A 109 13.21 1.79 -5.77
N GLU A 110 13.32 1.60 -7.09
CA GLU A 110 14.24 0.65 -7.72
C GLU A 110 15.43 1.38 -8.37
N GLU A 111 16.53 0.67 -8.62
CA GLU A 111 17.68 1.26 -9.31
C GLU A 111 17.35 1.67 -10.74
N SER A 112 16.40 0.99 -11.39
CA SER A 112 15.92 1.30 -12.74
C SER A 112 15.00 2.51 -12.83
N ASP A 113 14.53 3.04 -11.70
CA ASP A 113 13.62 4.19 -11.69
C ASP A 113 14.30 5.49 -12.17
N SER A 114 13.47 6.44 -12.61
CA SER A 114 13.96 7.75 -13.05
C SER A 114 14.73 8.48 -11.94
N ALA A 115 15.66 9.37 -12.33
CA ALA A 115 16.43 10.16 -11.39
C ALA A 115 15.53 10.98 -10.43
N LEU A 116 14.38 11.48 -10.94
CA LEU A 116 13.41 12.21 -10.13
C LEU A 116 12.79 11.31 -9.06
N PHE A 117 12.37 10.09 -9.43
CA PHE A 117 11.78 9.16 -8.48
C PHE A 117 12.81 8.69 -7.45
N LYS A 118 14.04 8.41 -7.88
CA LYS A 118 15.16 8.09 -6.95
C LYS A 118 15.48 9.23 -5.98
N ALA A 119 15.30 10.48 -6.37
CA ALA A 119 15.48 11.64 -5.48
C ALA A 119 14.43 11.72 -4.35
N THR A 120 13.26 11.10 -4.53
CA THR A 120 12.19 11.06 -3.50
C THR A 120 12.31 9.86 -2.55
N ARG A 121 13.35 9.04 -2.71
CA ARG A 121 13.56 7.82 -1.93
C ARG A 121 13.56 8.06 -0.42
N ARG A 122 12.78 7.25 0.29
CA ARG A 122 12.69 7.25 1.77
C ARG A 122 13.25 5.98 2.40
N GLN A 123 13.43 4.91 1.61
CA GLN A 123 13.86 3.58 2.04
C GLN A 123 15.01 3.08 1.16
N PRO A 124 15.88 2.18 1.64
CA PRO A 124 17.05 1.68 0.89
C PRO A 124 16.67 0.58 -0.13
N THR A 125 15.50 0.67 -0.75
CA THR A 125 14.91 -0.37 -1.62
C THR A 125 15.58 -0.49 -2.99
N ASN A 126 16.38 0.53 -3.38
CA ASN A 126 17.15 0.52 -4.64
C ASN A 126 18.54 -0.12 -4.52
N LEU A 127 18.92 -0.60 -3.34
CA LEU A 127 20.23 -1.19 -3.14
C LEU A 127 20.33 -2.55 -3.82
N LYS A 128 21.55 -2.90 -4.24
CA LYS A 128 21.83 -4.21 -4.82
C LYS A 128 21.43 -5.34 -3.87
N GLY A 129 20.65 -6.29 -4.36
CA GLY A 129 20.14 -7.44 -3.61
C GLY A 129 18.73 -7.22 -3.04
N MET A 130 18.17 -6.01 -3.14
CA MET A 130 16.76 -5.78 -2.85
C MET A 130 15.88 -6.29 -3.98
N PHE A 131 14.69 -6.76 -3.62
CA PHE A 131 13.68 -7.15 -4.60
C PHE A 131 13.17 -5.94 -5.39
N THR A 132 12.87 -6.16 -6.66
CA THR A 132 12.04 -5.26 -7.46
C THR A 132 10.59 -5.27 -6.96
N ARG A 133 9.80 -4.24 -7.30
CA ARG A 133 8.35 -4.23 -6.99
C ARG A 133 7.66 -5.49 -7.51
N LYS A 134 8.02 -5.92 -8.72
CA LYS A 134 7.46 -7.15 -9.30
C LYS A 134 7.82 -8.39 -8.48
N GLU A 135 9.07 -8.55 -8.08
CA GLU A 135 9.49 -9.69 -7.26
C GLU A 135 8.82 -9.70 -5.88
N VAL A 136 8.59 -8.53 -5.28
CA VAL A 136 7.82 -8.44 -4.02
C VAL A 136 6.37 -8.90 -4.22
N VAL A 137 5.73 -8.47 -5.30
CA VAL A 137 4.35 -8.89 -5.64
C VAL A 137 4.29 -10.40 -5.88
N ASP A 138 5.16 -10.92 -6.74
CA ASP A 138 5.20 -12.34 -7.07
C ASP A 138 5.41 -13.20 -5.80
N TYR A 139 6.36 -12.79 -4.96
CA TYR A 139 6.63 -13.47 -3.68
C TYR A 139 5.43 -13.41 -2.73
N TYR A 140 4.78 -12.23 -2.64
CA TYR A 140 3.62 -12.07 -1.79
C TYR A 140 2.45 -12.97 -2.24
N LEU A 141 2.14 -12.98 -3.53
CA LEU A 141 1.08 -13.82 -4.10
C LEU A 141 1.39 -15.32 -3.92
N GLU A 142 2.63 -15.75 -4.13
CA GLU A 142 3.07 -17.12 -3.85
C GLU A 142 2.83 -17.52 -2.40
N LYS A 143 3.21 -16.65 -1.44
CA LYS A 143 3.10 -16.93 0.00
C LYS A 143 1.68 -16.87 0.54
N THR A 144 0.80 -16.11 -0.09
CA THR A 144 -0.59 -15.93 0.38
C THR A 144 -1.60 -16.80 -0.35
N GLY A 145 -1.26 -17.27 -1.56
CA GLY A 145 -2.18 -17.96 -2.45
C GLY A 145 -3.27 -17.05 -3.03
N LEU A 146 -3.10 -15.72 -2.90
CA LEU A 146 -4.04 -14.76 -3.49
C LEU A 146 -3.82 -14.67 -5.01
N GLU A 147 -4.90 -14.51 -5.74
CA GLU A 147 -4.88 -14.23 -7.17
C GLU A 147 -5.21 -12.77 -7.41
N VAL A 148 -4.61 -12.18 -8.44
CA VAL A 148 -4.85 -10.80 -8.84
C VAL A 148 -5.01 -10.74 -10.37
N GLU A 149 -6.17 -10.28 -10.83
CA GLU A 149 -6.43 -10.11 -12.25
C GLU A 149 -5.72 -8.88 -12.83
N ASN A 150 -5.68 -7.80 -12.08
CA ASN A 150 -5.12 -6.52 -12.52
C ASN A 150 -4.30 -5.86 -11.41
N TRP A 151 -3.03 -6.24 -11.29
CA TRP A 151 -2.12 -5.61 -10.32
C TRP A 151 -1.94 -4.12 -10.57
N THR A 152 -2.02 -3.65 -11.81
CA THR A 152 -1.87 -2.24 -12.19
C THR A 152 -2.82 -1.33 -11.39
N PHE A 153 -4.01 -1.82 -11.05
CA PHE A 153 -4.95 -1.05 -10.23
C PHE A 153 -4.34 -0.66 -8.87
N TYR A 154 -3.75 -1.61 -8.16
CA TYR A 154 -3.18 -1.42 -6.83
C TYR A 154 -1.92 -0.53 -6.87
N GLU A 155 -1.11 -0.68 -7.90
CA GLU A 155 0.07 0.15 -8.14
C GLU A 155 -0.32 1.60 -8.42
N VAL A 156 -1.24 1.84 -9.35
CA VAL A 156 -1.72 3.18 -9.70
C VAL A 156 -2.43 3.83 -8.51
N PHE A 157 -3.23 3.06 -7.76
CA PHE A 157 -3.85 3.57 -6.54
C PHE A 157 -2.82 3.99 -5.50
N GLY A 158 -1.81 3.17 -5.22
CA GLY A 158 -0.75 3.48 -4.26
C GLY A 158 0.00 4.76 -4.62
N ILE A 159 0.39 4.90 -5.90
CA ILE A 159 1.06 6.11 -6.40
C ILE A 159 0.14 7.34 -6.34
N PHE A 160 -1.14 7.21 -6.69
CA PHE A 160 -2.12 8.29 -6.57
C PHE A 160 -2.30 8.72 -5.11
N ARG A 161 -2.45 7.77 -4.18
CA ARG A 161 -2.51 8.03 -2.74
C ARG A 161 -1.28 8.80 -2.27
N LEU A 162 -0.07 8.35 -2.65
CA LEU A 162 1.18 9.02 -2.31
C LEU A 162 1.23 10.46 -2.87
N ALA A 163 0.79 10.67 -4.12
CA ALA A 163 0.71 12.00 -4.72
C ALA A 163 -0.24 12.94 -3.95
N VAL A 164 -1.36 12.41 -3.43
CA VAL A 164 -2.29 13.20 -2.60
C VAL A 164 -1.70 13.52 -1.22
N ILE A 165 -0.93 12.61 -0.64
CA ILE A 165 -0.23 12.83 0.65
C ILE A 165 0.86 13.91 0.49
N ALA A 166 1.56 13.93 -0.65
CA ALA A 166 2.63 14.88 -0.92
C ALA A 166 2.13 16.29 -1.30
N GLN A 167 0.83 16.46 -1.55
CA GLN A 167 0.18 17.73 -1.84
C GLN A 167 0.05 18.63 -0.61
#